data_31cf356f65170f26795ed5ac6cf6a602
#
_entry.id   31cf356f65170f26795ed5ac6cf6a602
#
_cell.length_a   1.000
_cell.length_b   1.000
_cell.length_c   1.000
_cell.angle_alpha   90.00
_cell.angle_beta   90.00
_cell.angle_gamma   90.00
#
_symmetry.space_group_name_H-M   'P 1'
#
loop_
_entity.id
_entity.type
_entity.pdbx_description
1 polymer ?
#
loop_
_entity_poly.entity_id
_entity_poly.type
_entity_poly.pdbx_seq_one_letter_code
_entity_poly.pdbx_strand_id
1 'polypeptide(L)'
;MLFQGKETRIRVISSQKSTYVTRLRHQYKIAYHGFMVEFKDYENTQGLEELEGWRYFPIRAANRIKSFWESNRVLSYLRRHRLKRTLIISYALLGTMVWTATTAYFSPTRVTYLESQLQATQSFGNGLGSITATSMTYSSSNRLVVMELTTSDATSAIKKGINTENLDWQVFLPSSVKNPEAVTLEVIPLTGDKVYLVMRNVPSDYTLMVIRATNKTPNSNSLKIDVQEYNDYLSSSSNDASVSKQNKQKDKEGNKNYVDFFVTPQNELLKNKYVKNLSREKFALNIFEEELKYQKGQRKELLASAKTLDDSVKEDTKTLEQLKRESEYLVGNELTDKQSDMEAIEKSMDSKEKDGAKARENAAYVQTIIEQIEKNIKAVKNGTYKFNSPVRSVKQDIGE
;
A
#
# COMPACT_ATOMS: atom_id res chain seq x y z
N MET A 1 30.91 34.58 -17.46
CA MET A 1 31.61 33.28 -17.66
C MET A 1 30.80 32.05 -17.17
N LEU A 2 29.48 32.12 -17.07
CA LEU A 2 28.62 31.05 -16.50
C LEU A 2 27.61 30.43 -17.48
N PHE A 3 27.66 30.80 -18.76
CA PHE A 3 26.72 30.29 -19.77
C PHE A 3 27.31 29.29 -20.77
N GLN A 4 28.63 29.10 -20.84
CA GLN A 4 29.25 28.13 -21.74
C GLN A 4 29.23 26.68 -21.22
N GLY A 5 29.05 26.46 -19.94
CA GLY A 5 29.03 25.10 -19.35
C GLY A 5 27.74 24.30 -19.54
N LYS A 6 26.59 24.96 -19.82
CA LYS A 6 25.31 24.26 -20.03
C LYS A 6 25.11 23.78 -21.47
N GLU A 7 25.60 24.51 -22.46
CA GLU A 7 25.45 24.08 -23.88
C GLU A 7 26.32 22.87 -24.20
N THR A 8 27.50 22.76 -23.61
CA THR A 8 28.39 21.60 -23.82
C THR A 8 27.82 20.31 -23.21
N ARG A 9 27.14 20.38 -22.07
CA ARG A 9 26.47 19.20 -21.47
C ARG A 9 25.26 18.73 -22.28
N ILE A 10 24.46 19.64 -22.82
CA ILE A 10 23.30 19.29 -23.65
C ILE A 10 23.74 18.68 -24.99
N ARG A 11 24.81 19.18 -25.60
CA ARG A 11 25.36 18.58 -26.83
C ARG A 11 25.95 17.18 -26.62
N VAL A 12 26.64 16.92 -25.50
CA VAL A 12 27.20 15.61 -25.19
C VAL A 12 26.08 14.59 -24.93
N ILE A 13 24.99 14.96 -24.22
CA ILE A 13 23.84 14.07 -23.97
C ILE A 13 23.07 13.78 -25.26
N SER A 14 22.89 14.76 -26.15
CA SER A 14 22.24 14.55 -27.44
C SER A 14 23.10 13.69 -28.39
N SER A 15 24.40 13.87 -28.39
CA SER A 15 25.35 13.05 -29.15
C SER A 15 25.40 11.61 -28.65
N GLN A 16 25.39 11.37 -27.34
CA GLN A 16 25.35 10.01 -26.80
C GLN A 16 24.02 9.29 -27.08
N LYS A 17 22.88 9.99 -26.99
CA LYS A 17 21.58 9.38 -27.37
C LYS A 17 21.50 9.07 -28.86
N SER A 18 22.02 9.94 -29.73
CA SER A 18 22.07 9.70 -31.16
C SER A 18 22.97 8.50 -31.49
N THR A 19 24.12 8.38 -30.84
CA THR A 19 25.05 7.24 -31.04
C THR A 19 24.47 5.93 -30.54
N TYR A 20 23.70 5.96 -29.42
CA TYR A 20 23.05 4.77 -28.86
C TYR A 20 21.91 4.27 -29.77
N VAL A 21 21.08 5.18 -30.26
CA VAL A 21 19.99 4.84 -31.20
C VAL A 21 20.53 4.33 -32.55
N THR A 22 21.62 4.92 -33.03
CA THR A 22 22.28 4.47 -34.29
C THR A 22 22.95 3.09 -34.10
N ARG A 23 23.56 2.83 -32.92
CA ARG A 23 24.14 1.51 -32.58
C ARG A 23 23.05 0.44 -32.45
N LEU A 24 21.92 0.75 -31.78
CA LEU A 24 20.78 -0.17 -31.72
C LEU A 24 20.19 -0.45 -33.10
N ARG A 25 20.03 0.57 -33.97
CA ARG A 25 19.56 0.38 -35.33
C ARG A 25 20.53 -0.48 -36.17
N HIS A 26 21.81 -0.34 -35.93
CA HIS A 26 22.81 -1.14 -36.63
C HIS A 26 22.81 -2.60 -36.13
N GLN A 27 22.68 -2.83 -34.84
CA GLN A 27 22.53 -4.18 -34.26
C GLN A 27 21.23 -4.85 -34.73
N TYR A 28 20.12 -4.13 -34.79
CA TYR A 28 18.87 -4.66 -35.34
C TYR A 28 18.96 -4.96 -36.83
N LYS A 29 19.66 -4.13 -37.60
CA LYS A 29 19.89 -4.40 -39.04
C LYS A 29 20.81 -5.62 -39.26
N ILE A 30 21.86 -5.76 -38.46
CA ILE A 30 22.77 -6.93 -38.53
C ILE A 30 22.03 -8.20 -38.09
N ALA A 31 21.25 -8.15 -37.02
CA ALA A 31 20.42 -9.26 -36.54
C ALA A 31 19.37 -9.67 -37.61
N TYR A 32 18.72 -8.66 -38.23
CA TYR A 32 17.73 -8.91 -39.28
C TYR A 32 18.35 -9.46 -40.57
N HIS A 33 19.52 -8.95 -40.97
CA HIS A 33 20.27 -9.48 -42.14
C HIS A 33 20.84 -10.86 -41.85
N GLY A 34 21.39 -11.10 -40.65
CA GLY A 34 21.88 -12.42 -40.24
C GLY A 34 20.76 -13.45 -40.22
N PHE A 35 19.58 -13.08 -39.70
CA PHE A 35 18.39 -13.94 -39.70
C PHE A 35 17.86 -14.22 -41.11
N MET A 36 17.90 -13.23 -42.00
CA MET A 36 17.44 -13.39 -43.40
C MET A 36 18.48 -14.17 -44.28
N VAL A 37 19.76 -14.05 -43.98
CA VAL A 37 20.84 -14.85 -44.64
C VAL A 37 20.74 -16.30 -44.20
N GLU A 38 20.62 -16.56 -42.88
CA GLU A 38 20.35 -17.92 -42.37
C GLU A 38 19.08 -18.52 -43.00
N PHE A 39 18.02 -17.73 -43.19
CA PHE A 39 16.78 -18.21 -43.80
C PHE A 39 16.93 -18.59 -45.29
N LYS A 40 17.85 -17.95 -46.05
CA LYS A 40 18.13 -18.25 -47.45
C LYS A 40 18.98 -19.50 -47.60
N ASP A 41 19.93 -19.72 -46.69
CA ASP A 41 20.84 -20.90 -46.75
C ASP A 41 20.12 -22.19 -46.32
N TYR A 42 19.04 -22.11 -45.57
CA TYR A 42 18.24 -23.27 -45.14
C TYR A 42 17.10 -23.65 -46.10
N GLU A 43 17.02 -23.05 -47.29
CA GLU A 43 16.10 -23.52 -48.36
C GLU A 43 16.54 -24.89 -48.94
N ASN A 44 17.80 -25.30 -48.73
CA ASN A 44 18.29 -26.62 -49.04
C ASN A 44 18.18 -27.54 -47.81
N THR A 45 17.26 -28.48 -47.88
CA THR A 45 16.78 -29.38 -46.83
C THR A 45 17.80 -30.37 -46.23
N GLN A 46 19.06 -30.32 -46.56
CA GLN A 46 20.06 -31.31 -46.12
C GLN A 46 20.86 -30.97 -44.86
N GLY A 47 20.64 -29.80 -44.25
CA GLY A 47 21.36 -29.37 -43.03
C GLY A 47 20.47 -29.17 -41.78
N LEU A 48 19.18 -29.55 -41.81
CA LEU A 48 18.23 -29.26 -40.75
C LEU A 48 18.25 -30.24 -39.56
N GLU A 49 18.93 -31.37 -39.72
CA GLU A 49 18.99 -32.42 -38.69
C GLU A 49 20.01 -32.12 -37.57
N GLU A 50 20.94 -31.19 -37.79
CA GLU A 50 22.00 -30.85 -36.82
C GLU A 50 21.67 -29.71 -35.85
N LEU A 51 20.50 -29.05 -35.97
CA LEU A 51 20.10 -27.94 -35.10
C LEU A 51 19.22 -28.41 -33.94
N GLU A 52 19.84 -28.75 -32.84
CA GLU A 52 19.14 -29.06 -31.58
C GLU A 52 18.73 -27.78 -30.81
N GLY A 53 17.51 -27.79 -30.22
CA GLY A 53 17.04 -26.84 -29.28
C GLY A 53 16.12 -25.74 -29.84
N TRP A 54 15.92 -24.66 -29.03
CA TRP A 54 14.95 -23.60 -29.29
C TRP A 54 15.22 -22.75 -30.56
N ARG A 55 16.45 -22.79 -31.11
CA ARG A 55 16.79 -22.14 -32.37
C ARG A 55 16.08 -22.76 -33.58
N TYR A 56 15.68 -24.04 -33.47
CA TYR A 56 14.96 -24.75 -34.51
C TYR A 56 13.45 -24.43 -34.53
N PHE A 57 12.93 -23.95 -33.41
CA PHE A 57 11.49 -23.64 -33.26
C PHE A 57 10.97 -22.59 -34.24
N PRO A 58 11.62 -21.42 -34.46
CA PRO A 58 11.14 -20.43 -35.40
C PRO A 58 11.20 -20.93 -36.87
N ILE A 59 12.20 -21.72 -37.22
CA ILE A 59 12.33 -22.29 -38.56
C ILE A 59 11.23 -23.34 -38.82
N ARG A 60 10.97 -24.19 -37.86
CA ARG A 60 9.90 -25.19 -37.91
C ARG A 60 8.51 -24.54 -37.95
N ALA A 61 8.30 -23.48 -37.19
CA ALA A 61 7.08 -22.70 -37.22
C ALA A 61 6.88 -21.99 -38.57
N ALA A 62 7.95 -21.40 -39.13
CA ALA A 62 7.91 -20.75 -40.43
C ALA A 62 7.62 -21.75 -41.56
N ASN A 63 8.25 -22.92 -41.55
CA ASN A 63 8.01 -24.00 -42.53
C ASN A 63 6.57 -24.57 -42.40
N ARG A 64 6.02 -24.73 -41.17
CA ARG A 64 4.61 -25.10 -40.98
C ARG A 64 3.68 -24.03 -41.51
N ILE A 65 3.95 -22.75 -41.24
CA ILE A 65 3.16 -21.65 -41.76
C ILE A 65 3.24 -21.63 -43.29
N LYS A 66 4.43 -21.78 -43.88
CA LYS A 66 4.65 -21.84 -45.35
C LYS A 66 3.88 -23.00 -45.96
N SER A 67 4.00 -24.23 -45.43
CA SER A 67 3.29 -25.40 -45.91
C SER A 67 1.77 -25.27 -45.78
N PHE A 68 1.26 -24.70 -44.67
CA PHE A 68 -0.15 -24.39 -44.49
C PHE A 68 -0.65 -23.37 -45.53
N TRP A 69 0.17 -22.35 -45.82
CA TRP A 69 -0.15 -21.34 -46.83
C TRP A 69 -0.14 -21.89 -48.25
N GLU A 70 0.66 -22.86 -48.54
CA GLU A 70 0.79 -23.51 -49.86
C GLU A 70 -0.26 -24.60 -50.08
N SER A 71 -0.57 -25.36 -49.05
CA SER A 71 -1.52 -26.47 -49.11
C SER A 71 -2.98 -26.07 -49.04
N ASN A 72 -3.28 -24.87 -48.51
CA ASN A 72 -4.66 -24.42 -48.30
C ASN A 72 -5.27 -23.89 -49.61
N ARG A 73 -6.30 -24.58 -50.10
CA ARG A 73 -7.01 -24.22 -51.35
C ARG A 73 -7.60 -22.82 -51.32
N VAL A 74 -8.06 -22.34 -50.13
CA VAL A 74 -8.63 -20.99 -49.99
C VAL A 74 -7.55 -19.93 -50.15
N LEU A 75 -6.38 -20.14 -49.54
CA LEU A 75 -5.27 -19.20 -49.64
C LEU A 75 -4.68 -19.17 -51.03
N SER A 76 -4.61 -20.32 -51.73
CA SER A 76 -4.16 -20.39 -53.12
C SER A 76 -5.12 -19.68 -54.09
N TYR A 77 -6.42 -19.77 -53.83
CA TYR A 77 -7.44 -19.02 -54.60
C TYR A 77 -7.31 -17.49 -54.36
N LEU A 78 -7.12 -17.06 -53.11
CA LEU A 78 -6.90 -15.66 -52.75
C LEU A 78 -5.61 -15.08 -53.32
N ARG A 79 -4.57 -15.92 -53.48
CA ARG A 79 -3.31 -15.51 -54.10
C ARG A 79 -3.47 -15.22 -55.59
N ARG A 80 -4.31 -15.98 -56.29
CA ARG A 80 -4.59 -15.76 -57.73
C ARG A 80 -5.43 -14.52 -57.96
N HIS A 81 -6.31 -14.12 -57.01
CA HIS A 81 -7.23 -13.01 -57.17
C HIS A 81 -6.85 -11.82 -56.29
N ARG A 82 -5.94 -10.97 -56.77
CA ARG A 82 -5.42 -9.82 -56.04
C ARG A 82 -6.53 -8.88 -55.52
N LEU A 83 -7.54 -8.58 -56.31
CA LEU A 83 -8.67 -7.72 -55.95
C LEU A 83 -9.52 -8.33 -54.79
N LYS A 84 -9.81 -9.66 -54.91
CA LYS A 84 -10.62 -10.33 -53.86
C LYS A 84 -9.88 -10.39 -52.56
N ARG A 85 -8.54 -10.62 -52.58
CA ARG A 85 -7.69 -10.57 -51.37
C ARG A 85 -7.73 -9.21 -50.70
N THR A 86 -7.58 -8.13 -51.45
CA THR A 86 -7.63 -6.77 -50.89
C THR A 86 -8.99 -6.47 -50.27
N LEU A 87 -10.09 -6.89 -50.96
CA LEU A 87 -11.44 -6.74 -50.44
C LEU A 87 -11.64 -7.51 -49.12
N ILE A 88 -11.20 -8.79 -49.03
CA ILE A 88 -11.35 -9.59 -47.81
C ILE A 88 -10.55 -8.98 -46.68
N ILE A 89 -9.31 -8.53 -46.92
CA ILE A 89 -8.49 -7.85 -45.90
C ILE A 89 -9.16 -6.56 -45.45
N SER A 90 -9.71 -5.78 -46.38
CA SER A 90 -10.43 -4.54 -46.06
C SER A 90 -11.67 -4.81 -45.20
N TYR A 91 -12.48 -5.81 -45.56
CA TYR A 91 -13.64 -6.22 -44.73
C TYR A 91 -13.24 -6.78 -43.36
N ALA A 92 -12.15 -7.53 -43.28
CA ALA A 92 -11.65 -8.03 -42.00
C ALA A 92 -11.21 -6.87 -41.10
N LEU A 93 -10.47 -5.90 -41.64
CA LEU A 93 -10.09 -4.68 -40.91
C LEU A 93 -11.29 -3.87 -40.46
N LEU A 94 -12.28 -3.70 -41.36
CA LEU A 94 -13.52 -2.98 -41.04
C LEU A 94 -14.31 -3.73 -39.96
N GLY A 95 -14.39 -5.05 -40.07
CA GLY A 95 -15.01 -5.91 -39.03
C GLY A 95 -14.32 -5.83 -37.66
N THR A 96 -12.99 -5.83 -37.63
CA THR A 96 -12.25 -5.64 -36.37
C THR A 96 -12.45 -4.23 -35.80
N MET A 97 -12.53 -3.22 -36.67
CA MET A 97 -12.79 -1.83 -36.25
C MET A 97 -14.20 -1.65 -35.68
N VAL A 98 -15.21 -2.26 -36.29
CA VAL A 98 -16.59 -2.28 -35.78
C VAL A 98 -16.65 -3.08 -34.46
N TRP A 99 -15.98 -4.24 -34.39
CA TRP A 99 -15.92 -5.03 -33.18
C TRP A 99 -15.29 -4.27 -32.01
N THR A 100 -14.15 -3.61 -32.23
CA THR A 100 -13.51 -2.80 -31.19
C THR A 100 -14.35 -1.60 -30.78
N ALA A 101 -15.02 -0.93 -31.74
CA ALA A 101 -15.92 0.19 -31.44
C ALA A 101 -17.15 -0.28 -30.63
N THR A 102 -17.75 -1.41 -30.98
CA THR A 102 -18.87 -1.96 -30.23
C THR A 102 -18.46 -2.43 -28.83
N THR A 103 -17.32 -3.12 -28.70
CA THR A 103 -16.80 -3.51 -27.39
C THR A 103 -16.43 -2.30 -26.53
N ALA A 104 -15.89 -1.23 -27.11
CA ALA A 104 -15.63 0.02 -26.40
C ALA A 104 -16.91 0.73 -25.96
N TYR A 105 -17.95 0.75 -26.82
CA TYR A 105 -19.24 1.37 -26.52
C TYR A 105 -20.01 0.63 -25.41
N PHE A 106 -19.97 -0.71 -25.42
CA PHE A 106 -20.60 -1.54 -24.38
C PHE A 106 -19.69 -1.83 -23.19
N SER A 107 -18.42 -1.36 -23.23
CA SER A 107 -17.54 -1.48 -22.07
C SER A 107 -18.05 -0.59 -20.94
N PRO A 108 -18.24 -1.11 -19.73
CA PRO A 108 -18.63 -0.27 -18.61
C PRO A 108 -17.58 0.84 -18.43
N THR A 109 -18.04 2.08 -18.31
CA THR A 109 -17.18 3.22 -18.01
C THR A 109 -16.38 2.92 -16.76
N ARG A 110 -15.07 2.76 -16.89
CA ARG A 110 -14.19 2.61 -15.76
C ARG A 110 -14.00 3.98 -15.14
N VAL A 111 -14.68 4.21 -14.04
CA VAL A 111 -14.39 5.37 -13.21
C VAL A 111 -13.00 5.15 -12.63
N THR A 112 -12.07 6.07 -12.91
CA THR A 112 -10.72 6.05 -12.32
C THR A 112 -10.71 6.98 -11.11
N TYR A 113 -10.29 6.46 -9.98
CA TYR A 113 -10.18 7.23 -8.73
C TYR A 113 -8.78 7.85 -8.65
N LEU A 114 -8.70 9.04 -8.03
CA LEU A 114 -7.42 9.69 -7.77
C LEU A 114 -6.61 8.88 -6.76
N GLU A 115 -5.28 8.85 -6.91
CA GLU A 115 -4.39 8.16 -5.95
C GLU A 115 -4.60 8.66 -4.51
N SER A 116 -4.89 9.95 -4.32
CA SER A 116 -5.19 10.53 -3.01
C SER A 116 -6.42 9.92 -2.35
N GLN A 117 -7.40 9.45 -3.13
CA GLN A 117 -8.62 8.80 -2.64
C GLN A 117 -8.40 7.33 -2.27
N LEU A 118 -7.38 6.69 -2.87
CA LEU A 118 -7.03 5.29 -2.63
C LEU A 118 -5.91 5.11 -1.59
N GLN A 119 -5.40 6.22 -1.02
CA GLN A 119 -4.35 6.16 -0.01
C GLN A 119 -4.80 5.41 1.24
N ALA A 120 -3.89 4.60 1.78
CA ALA A 120 -4.11 3.87 3.02
C ALA A 120 -4.32 4.80 4.22
N THR A 121 -3.60 5.91 4.27
CA THR A 121 -3.68 6.89 5.36
C THR A 121 -4.47 8.11 4.93
N GLN A 122 -5.50 8.42 5.69
CA GLN A 122 -6.34 9.60 5.51
C GLN A 122 -6.24 10.47 6.78
N SER A 123 -5.98 11.77 6.59
CA SER A 123 -5.84 12.71 7.69
C SER A 123 -7.08 13.60 7.81
N PHE A 124 -7.54 13.79 9.05
CA PHE A 124 -8.56 14.77 9.34
C PHE A 124 -8.02 16.19 9.21
N GLY A 125 -8.86 17.12 8.78
CA GLY A 125 -8.53 18.53 8.81
C GLY A 125 -8.28 19.05 10.23
N ASN A 126 -7.69 20.25 10.33
CA ASN A 126 -7.47 20.97 11.60
C ASN A 126 -6.60 20.21 12.63
N GLY A 127 -5.77 19.28 12.21
CA GLY A 127 -4.90 18.56 13.14
C GLY A 127 -5.64 17.62 14.09
N LEU A 128 -6.80 17.10 13.69
CA LEU A 128 -7.58 16.14 14.48
C LEU A 128 -7.01 14.71 14.48
N GLY A 129 -5.89 14.48 13.76
CA GLY A 129 -5.27 13.17 13.65
C GLY A 129 -5.49 12.49 12.30
N SER A 130 -5.31 11.19 12.26
CA SER A 130 -5.42 10.40 11.02
C SER A 130 -5.95 8.99 11.28
N ILE A 131 -6.45 8.37 10.22
CA ILE A 131 -6.80 6.94 10.21
C ILE A 131 -6.04 6.29 9.07
N THR A 132 -5.41 5.15 9.35
CA THR A 132 -4.68 4.34 8.38
C THR A 132 -5.36 2.99 8.21
N ALA A 133 -5.72 2.64 6.99
CA ALA A 133 -6.18 1.30 6.66
C ALA A 133 -4.98 0.35 6.55
N THR A 134 -4.82 -0.55 7.50
CA THR A 134 -3.71 -1.51 7.55
C THR A 134 -3.99 -2.69 6.63
N SER A 135 -5.25 -3.14 6.56
CA SER A 135 -5.66 -4.21 5.67
C SER A 135 -7.11 -4.04 5.22
N MET A 136 -7.40 -4.46 4.00
CA MET A 136 -8.76 -4.58 3.46
C MET A 136 -8.91 -5.95 2.82
N THR A 137 -9.92 -6.70 3.22
CA THR A 137 -10.18 -8.04 2.69
C THR A 137 -11.63 -8.16 2.26
N TYR A 138 -11.85 -8.56 1.02
CA TYR A 138 -13.18 -8.87 0.48
C TYR A 138 -13.33 -10.38 0.32
N SER A 139 -14.43 -10.92 0.82
CA SER A 139 -14.84 -12.30 0.58
C SER A 139 -16.08 -12.33 -0.30
N SER A 140 -15.88 -12.64 -1.57
CA SER A 140 -16.97 -12.70 -2.57
C SER A 140 -18.00 -13.77 -2.22
N SER A 141 -17.56 -14.93 -1.70
CA SER A 141 -18.42 -16.04 -1.32
C SER A 141 -19.38 -15.70 -0.17
N ASN A 142 -18.93 -14.88 0.79
CA ASN A 142 -19.72 -14.52 1.97
C ASN A 142 -20.25 -13.08 1.89
N ARG A 143 -19.99 -12.35 0.81
CA ARG A 143 -20.37 -10.93 0.62
C ARG A 143 -19.95 -10.05 1.80
N LEU A 144 -18.68 -10.18 2.18
CA LEU A 144 -18.16 -9.60 3.40
C LEU A 144 -16.90 -8.82 3.10
N VAL A 145 -16.81 -7.58 3.60
CA VAL A 145 -15.57 -6.80 3.62
C VAL A 145 -15.13 -6.62 5.06
N VAL A 146 -13.88 -6.92 5.33
CA VAL A 146 -13.24 -6.70 6.63
C VAL A 146 -12.08 -5.73 6.43
N MET A 147 -12.04 -4.67 7.24
CA MET A 147 -10.97 -3.69 7.25
C MET A 147 -10.39 -3.57 8.65
N GLU A 148 -9.07 -3.55 8.71
CA GLU A 148 -8.33 -3.20 9.91
C GLU A 148 -7.84 -1.75 9.78
N LEU A 149 -8.17 -0.93 10.76
CA LEU A 149 -7.82 0.48 10.79
C LEU A 149 -6.99 0.76 12.04
N THR A 150 -5.99 1.62 11.89
CA THR A 150 -5.23 2.20 13.01
C THR A 150 -5.51 3.69 13.05
N THR A 151 -5.86 4.22 14.21
CA THR A 151 -6.17 5.63 14.42
C THR A 151 -5.02 6.31 15.16
N SER A 152 -4.78 7.59 14.87
CA SER A 152 -3.79 8.42 15.56
C SER A 152 -4.42 9.75 15.94
N ASP A 153 -4.49 10.02 17.23
CA ASP A 153 -4.99 11.28 17.77
C ASP A 153 -3.85 12.32 17.80
N ALA A 154 -4.02 13.44 17.11
CA ALA A 154 -3.07 14.54 17.12
C ALA A 154 -3.49 15.70 18.09
N THR A 155 -4.66 15.58 18.72
CA THR A 155 -5.12 16.59 19.70
C THR A 155 -4.64 16.30 21.11
N SER A 156 -4.12 15.11 21.37
CA SER A 156 -3.62 14.66 22.67
C SER A 156 -2.13 14.86 22.81
N ALA A 157 -1.68 15.29 23.97
CA ALA A 157 -0.26 15.33 24.33
C ALA A 157 0.38 13.92 24.41
N ILE A 158 -0.43 12.87 24.51
CA ILE A 158 -0.01 11.48 24.58
C ILE A 158 -0.27 10.84 23.21
N LYS A 159 0.69 10.11 22.68
CA LYS A 159 0.48 9.30 21.47
C LYS A 159 -0.52 8.18 21.78
N LYS A 160 -1.75 8.33 21.35
CA LYS A 160 -2.83 7.36 21.49
C LYS A 160 -3.72 7.36 20.26
N GLY A 161 -4.55 6.33 20.13
CA GLY A 161 -5.61 6.31 19.13
C GLY A 161 -6.75 7.30 19.43
N ILE A 162 -7.53 7.59 18.41
CA ILE A 162 -8.75 8.40 18.56
C ILE A 162 -9.78 7.55 19.34
N ASN A 163 -10.43 8.15 20.33
CA ASN A 163 -11.51 7.46 21.02
C ASN A 163 -12.62 7.08 20.04
N THR A 164 -12.91 5.79 19.94
CA THR A 164 -13.90 5.25 18.98
C THR A 164 -15.32 5.78 19.20
N GLU A 165 -15.65 6.24 20.40
CA GLU A 165 -16.93 6.92 20.70
C GLU A 165 -17.03 8.28 20.01
N ASN A 166 -15.91 8.93 19.70
CA ASN A 166 -15.85 10.19 18.97
C ASN A 166 -15.83 10.00 17.44
N LEU A 167 -15.78 8.76 16.97
CA LEU A 167 -15.84 8.43 15.55
C LEU A 167 -17.24 8.02 15.14
N ASP A 168 -17.85 8.83 14.28
CA ASP A 168 -19.11 8.50 13.63
C ASP A 168 -18.86 7.91 12.25
N TRP A 169 -19.52 6.78 11.97
CA TRP A 169 -19.29 6.00 10.77
C TRP A 169 -20.51 6.04 9.86
N GLN A 170 -20.28 6.24 8.58
CA GLN A 170 -21.30 6.20 7.54
C GLN A 170 -20.82 5.38 6.36
N VAL A 171 -21.73 4.69 5.69
CA VAL A 171 -21.44 3.93 4.47
C VAL A 171 -22.30 4.47 3.35
N PHE A 172 -21.65 4.85 2.26
CA PHE A 172 -22.31 5.34 1.06
C PHE A 172 -22.15 4.31 -0.07
N LEU A 173 -23.23 4.08 -0.77
CA LEU A 173 -23.30 3.21 -1.94
C LEU A 173 -23.79 4.01 -3.14
N PRO A 174 -23.31 3.69 -4.37
CA PRO A 174 -23.83 4.30 -5.59
C PRO A 174 -25.33 4.06 -5.74
N SER A 175 -26.01 5.00 -6.38
CA SER A 175 -27.45 4.90 -6.67
C SER A 175 -27.81 3.72 -7.57
N SER A 176 -26.84 3.16 -8.30
CA SER A 176 -27.01 1.95 -9.13
C SER A 176 -27.28 0.67 -8.34
N VAL A 177 -26.97 0.65 -7.03
CA VAL A 177 -27.21 -0.52 -6.18
C VAL A 177 -28.69 -0.65 -5.85
N LYS A 178 -29.27 -1.81 -6.18
CA LYS A 178 -30.73 -2.04 -6.05
C LYS A 178 -31.24 -2.03 -4.60
N ASN A 179 -30.50 -2.58 -3.64
CA ASN A 179 -30.89 -2.69 -2.22
C ASN A 179 -29.74 -2.19 -1.31
N PRO A 180 -29.50 -0.87 -1.20
CA PRO A 180 -28.41 -0.36 -0.38
C PRO A 180 -28.63 -0.61 1.11
N GLU A 181 -29.87 -0.59 1.61
CA GLU A 181 -30.20 -0.75 3.03
C GLU A 181 -29.85 -2.13 3.60
N ALA A 182 -29.60 -3.12 2.74
CA ALA A 182 -29.16 -4.44 3.15
C ALA A 182 -27.69 -4.46 3.63
N VAL A 183 -26.87 -3.51 3.18
CA VAL A 183 -25.46 -3.42 3.59
C VAL A 183 -25.37 -2.83 4.98
N THR A 184 -24.73 -3.53 5.87
CA THR A 184 -24.55 -3.12 7.27
C THR A 184 -23.06 -3.08 7.60
N LEU A 185 -22.64 -2.03 8.31
CA LEU A 185 -21.30 -1.86 8.85
C LEU A 185 -21.31 -2.10 10.36
N GLU A 186 -20.53 -3.05 10.80
CA GLU A 186 -20.27 -3.30 12.22
C GLU A 186 -18.89 -2.76 12.57
N VAL A 187 -18.82 -1.98 13.62
CA VAL A 187 -17.57 -1.41 14.14
C VAL A 187 -17.18 -2.17 15.40
N ILE A 188 -15.97 -2.69 15.42
CA ILE A 188 -15.40 -3.46 16.54
C ILE A 188 -14.19 -2.70 17.03
N PRO A 189 -14.30 -1.88 18.10
CA PRO A 189 -13.15 -1.23 18.70
C PRO A 189 -12.27 -2.27 19.39
N LEU A 190 -10.95 -2.13 19.22
CA LEU A 190 -9.95 -2.94 19.92
C LEU A 190 -9.24 -2.11 21.00
N THR A 191 -8.20 -2.70 21.55
CA THR A 191 -7.34 -2.00 22.50
C THR A 191 -6.48 -0.94 21.80
N GLY A 192 -6.35 0.21 22.42
CA GLY A 192 -5.45 1.27 21.96
C GLY A 192 -6.00 2.06 20.78
N ASP A 193 -5.35 1.91 19.64
CA ASP A 193 -5.56 2.71 18.44
C ASP A 193 -6.20 1.94 17.29
N LYS A 194 -6.56 0.67 17.49
CA LYS A 194 -7.07 -0.22 16.43
C LYS A 194 -8.58 -0.32 16.40
N VAL A 195 -9.15 -0.34 15.20
CA VAL A 195 -10.58 -0.52 14.93
C VAL A 195 -10.75 -1.51 13.78
N TYR A 196 -11.61 -2.51 13.95
CA TYR A 196 -12.02 -3.38 12.86
C TYR A 196 -13.42 -2.99 12.38
N LEU A 197 -13.54 -2.91 11.07
CA LEU A 197 -14.80 -2.70 10.37
C LEU A 197 -15.20 -3.98 9.65
N VAL A 198 -16.42 -4.43 9.89
CA VAL A 198 -16.99 -5.59 9.21
C VAL A 198 -18.22 -5.15 8.46
N MET A 199 -18.17 -5.13 7.14
CA MET A 199 -19.28 -4.78 6.27
C MET A 199 -19.92 -6.04 5.73
N ARG A 200 -21.23 -6.19 5.93
CA ARG A 200 -22.00 -7.39 5.53
C ARG A 200 -22.95 -7.10 4.39
N ASN A 201 -23.33 -8.17 3.69
CA ASN A 201 -24.27 -8.13 2.57
C ASN A 201 -23.80 -7.26 1.41
N VAL A 202 -22.48 -7.19 1.21
CA VAL A 202 -21.87 -6.43 0.11
C VAL A 202 -22.37 -6.99 -1.24
N PRO A 203 -22.88 -6.14 -2.15
CA PRO A 203 -23.28 -6.57 -3.49
C PRO A 203 -22.11 -7.20 -4.24
N SER A 204 -22.36 -8.26 -5.00
CA SER A 204 -21.30 -8.93 -5.79
C SER A 204 -20.79 -8.08 -6.96
N ASP A 205 -21.61 -7.16 -7.42
CA ASP A 205 -21.42 -6.26 -8.56
C ASP A 205 -21.07 -4.83 -8.14
N TYR A 206 -20.62 -4.62 -6.90
CA TYR A 206 -20.23 -3.30 -6.46
C TYR A 206 -19.02 -2.76 -7.25
N THR A 207 -19.11 -1.53 -7.67
CA THR A 207 -18.03 -0.80 -8.32
C THR A 207 -17.26 0.06 -7.32
N LEU A 208 -18.00 0.64 -6.37
CA LEU A 208 -17.50 1.50 -5.32
C LEU A 208 -18.37 1.40 -4.07
N MET A 209 -17.74 1.46 -2.92
CA MET A 209 -18.38 1.78 -1.63
C MET A 209 -17.49 2.79 -0.92
N VAL A 210 -18.07 3.78 -0.26
CA VAL A 210 -17.32 4.77 0.52
C VAL A 210 -17.68 4.61 1.99
N ILE A 211 -16.67 4.41 2.81
CA ILE A 211 -16.81 4.41 4.27
C ILE A 211 -16.28 5.75 4.76
N ARG A 212 -17.16 6.57 5.32
CA ARG A 212 -16.81 7.84 5.92
C ARG A 212 -16.66 7.70 7.42
N ALA A 213 -15.54 8.16 7.94
CA ALA A 213 -15.32 8.34 9.37
C ALA A 213 -15.31 9.83 9.69
N THR A 214 -16.21 10.28 10.55
CA THR A 214 -16.27 11.67 11.03
C THR A 214 -15.74 11.73 12.45
N ASN A 215 -14.70 12.54 12.67
CA ASN A 215 -14.14 12.76 14.00
C ASN A 215 -14.85 13.91 14.71
N LYS A 216 -15.48 13.61 15.85
CA LYS A 216 -16.19 14.55 16.69
C LYS A 216 -15.36 15.01 17.90
N THR A 217 -14.08 14.66 17.96
CA THR A 217 -13.19 15.09 19.05
C THR A 217 -13.10 16.61 19.09
N PRO A 218 -13.32 17.24 20.23
CA PRO A 218 -13.18 18.70 20.37
C PRO A 218 -11.75 19.12 20.03
N ASN A 219 -11.62 20.07 19.12
CA ASN A 219 -10.32 20.59 18.71
C ASN A 219 -10.00 21.90 19.44
N SER A 220 -9.11 21.82 20.42
CA SER A 220 -8.61 23.00 21.11
C SER A 220 -7.56 23.80 20.34
N ASN A 221 -6.91 23.14 19.34
CA ASN A 221 -5.79 23.76 18.59
C ASN A 221 -6.26 24.83 17.59
N SER A 222 -7.54 24.88 17.26
CA SER A 222 -8.13 25.85 16.33
C SER A 222 -8.94 26.95 17.02
N LEU A 223 -8.96 26.97 18.35
CA LEU A 223 -9.68 28.00 19.09
C LEU A 223 -8.94 29.33 18.99
N LYS A 224 -9.61 30.34 18.44
CA LYS A 224 -9.16 31.73 18.53
C LYS A 224 -9.54 32.25 19.92
N ILE A 225 -8.58 32.28 20.85
CA ILE A 225 -8.75 32.77 22.21
C ILE A 225 -8.41 34.25 22.34
N ASP A 226 -7.75 34.83 21.33
CA ASP A 226 -7.38 36.24 21.33
C ASP A 226 -8.55 37.09 20.89
N VAL A 227 -8.79 38.21 21.62
CA VAL A 227 -9.79 39.22 21.27
C VAL A 227 -9.23 40.04 20.11
N GLN A 228 -9.83 39.93 18.94
CA GLN A 228 -9.46 40.75 17.79
C GLN A 228 -10.18 42.12 17.94
N GLU A 229 -9.42 43.21 17.90
CA GLU A 229 -10.01 44.54 17.88
C GLU A 229 -10.83 44.78 16.61
N TYR A 230 -11.91 45.53 16.72
CA TYR A 230 -12.84 45.76 15.60
C TYR A 230 -12.14 46.47 14.41
N ASN A 231 -11.16 47.31 14.67
CA ASN A 231 -10.38 48.00 13.64
C ASN A 231 -9.50 47.02 12.83
N ASP A 232 -8.92 45.99 13.49
CA ASP A 232 -8.15 44.94 12.84
C ASP A 232 -9.04 44.03 12.01
N TYR A 233 -10.28 43.79 12.47
CA TYR A 233 -11.28 43.06 11.68
C TYR A 233 -11.66 43.82 10.41
N LEU A 234 -11.87 45.13 10.48
CA LEU A 234 -12.17 45.95 9.30
C LEU A 234 -11.03 46.04 8.31
N SER A 235 -9.77 46.12 8.76
CA SER A 235 -8.60 46.19 7.92
C SER A 235 -8.32 44.84 7.23
N SER A 236 -8.58 43.74 7.89
CA SER A 236 -8.43 42.40 7.30
C SER A 236 -9.54 42.08 6.29
N SER A 237 -10.74 42.61 6.47
CA SER A 237 -11.87 42.39 5.57
C SER A 237 -11.78 43.22 4.28
N SER A 238 -11.06 44.36 4.28
CA SER A 238 -10.90 45.23 3.11
C SER A 238 -9.85 44.74 2.11
N ASN A 239 -8.88 43.90 2.55
CA ASN A 239 -7.82 43.36 1.70
C ASN A 239 -8.18 42.01 1.01
N ASP A 240 -9.33 41.42 1.36
CA ASP A 240 -9.69 40.07 0.91
C ASP A 240 -10.49 40.00 -0.40
N ALA A 241 -10.77 41.14 -1.05
CA ALA A 241 -11.62 41.13 -2.25
C ALA A 241 -10.92 40.64 -3.52
N SER A 242 -9.61 40.58 -3.59
CA SER A 242 -8.83 40.16 -4.78
C SER A 242 -8.08 38.84 -4.69
N VAL A 243 -7.85 38.30 -3.48
CA VAL A 243 -7.10 37.05 -3.24
C VAL A 243 -8.00 35.87 -2.92
N SER A 244 -9.30 36.12 -2.71
CA SER A 244 -10.21 35.18 -2.06
C SER A 244 -10.84 34.09 -2.93
N LYS A 245 -10.59 34.03 -4.25
CA LYS A 245 -11.20 32.98 -5.10
C LYS A 245 -10.35 31.70 -5.19
N GLN A 246 -9.03 31.79 -5.03
CA GLN A 246 -8.16 30.60 -5.02
C GLN A 246 -7.97 29.98 -3.63
N ASN A 247 -8.05 30.77 -2.56
CA ASN A 247 -7.91 30.25 -1.20
C ASN A 247 -9.18 29.62 -0.62
N LYS A 248 -10.38 30.05 -1.07
CA LYS A 248 -11.67 29.46 -0.63
C LYS A 248 -11.85 27.99 -1.00
N GLN A 249 -11.13 27.48 -1.99
CA GLN A 249 -11.13 26.05 -2.30
C GLN A 249 -10.16 25.27 -1.42
N LYS A 250 -8.99 25.84 -1.06
CA LYS A 250 -8.04 25.25 -0.12
C LYS A 250 -8.55 25.21 1.32
N ASP A 251 -9.25 26.27 1.75
CA ASP A 251 -9.80 26.35 3.10
C ASP A 251 -10.95 25.36 3.33
N LYS A 252 -11.69 24.99 2.26
CA LYS A 252 -12.72 23.94 2.36
C LYS A 252 -12.16 22.53 2.50
N GLU A 253 -11.00 22.25 1.96
CA GLU A 253 -10.33 20.94 2.13
C GLU A 253 -9.58 20.82 3.44
N GLY A 254 -8.98 21.89 3.94
CA GLY A 254 -8.22 21.90 5.19
C GLY A 254 -9.08 21.76 6.46
N ASN A 255 -10.40 21.92 6.37
CA ASN A 255 -11.30 21.98 7.53
C ASN A 255 -12.24 20.77 7.64
N LYS A 256 -11.97 19.69 6.87
CA LYS A 256 -12.81 18.48 6.89
C LYS A 256 -12.55 17.69 8.16
N ASN A 257 -13.58 17.53 9.00
CA ASN A 257 -13.54 16.66 10.17
C ASN A 257 -13.88 15.20 9.84
N TYR A 258 -13.91 14.83 8.56
CA TYR A 258 -14.17 13.48 8.09
C TYR A 258 -13.11 13.02 7.09
N VAL A 259 -12.97 11.71 7.01
CA VAL A 259 -12.12 11.01 6.03
C VAL A 259 -12.94 9.93 5.32
N ASP A 260 -12.65 9.71 4.05
CA ASP A 260 -13.37 8.76 3.20
C ASP A 260 -12.43 7.63 2.76
N PHE A 261 -12.83 6.39 2.99
CA PHE A 261 -12.15 5.19 2.52
C PHE A 261 -12.91 4.59 1.34
N PHE A 262 -12.24 4.50 0.21
CA PHE A 262 -12.80 3.98 -1.03
C PHE A 262 -12.57 2.47 -1.11
N VAL A 263 -13.62 1.70 -0.97
CA VAL A 263 -13.62 0.25 -1.14
C VAL A 263 -14.03 -0.05 -2.57
N THR A 264 -13.05 -0.26 -3.43
CA THR A 264 -13.21 -0.54 -4.86
C THR A 264 -12.22 -1.61 -5.29
N PRO A 265 -12.56 -2.44 -6.30
CA PRO A 265 -11.61 -3.42 -6.85
C PRO A 265 -10.31 -2.81 -7.40
N GLN A 266 -10.27 -1.49 -7.64
CA GLN A 266 -9.07 -0.76 -8.07
C GLN A 266 -8.12 -0.44 -6.91
N ASN A 267 -8.56 -0.58 -5.66
CA ASN A 267 -7.71 -0.32 -4.50
C ASN A 267 -6.78 -1.52 -4.26
N GLU A 268 -5.47 -1.30 -4.35
CA GLU A 268 -4.44 -2.33 -4.16
C GLU A 268 -4.44 -2.95 -2.74
N LEU A 269 -4.95 -2.22 -1.75
CA LEU A 269 -5.10 -2.73 -0.39
C LEU A 269 -6.21 -3.80 -0.30
N LEU A 270 -7.18 -3.80 -1.23
CA LEU A 270 -8.30 -4.72 -1.20
C LEU A 270 -7.90 -6.08 -1.75
N LYS A 271 -7.71 -7.04 -0.85
CA LYS A 271 -7.37 -8.42 -1.20
C LYS A 271 -8.63 -9.28 -1.25
N ASN A 272 -8.82 -10.02 -2.34
CA ASN A 272 -9.89 -11.01 -2.40
C ASN A 272 -9.42 -12.30 -1.72
N LYS A 273 -9.99 -12.58 -0.54
CA LYS A 273 -9.66 -13.75 0.28
C LYS A 273 -10.91 -14.25 0.98
N TYR A 274 -11.03 -15.57 1.11
CA TYR A 274 -12.13 -16.14 1.87
C TYR A 274 -12.07 -15.71 3.34
N VAL A 275 -13.16 -15.13 3.82
CA VAL A 275 -13.37 -14.79 5.22
C VAL A 275 -14.65 -15.49 5.68
N LYS A 276 -14.55 -16.27 6.76
CA LYS A 276 -15.69 -16.98 7.30
C LYS A 276 -16.75 -16.00 7.84
N ASN A 277 -18.01 -16.20 7.47
CA ASN A 277 -19.09 -15.37 8.00
C ASN A 277 -19.40 -15.78 9.45
N LEU A 278 -18.96 -14.96 10.39
CA LEU A 278 -19.15 -15.18 11.82
C LEU A 278 -20.06 -14.08 12.39
N SER A 279 -20.67 -14.33 13.54
CA SER A 279 -21.35 -13.26 14.29
C SER A 279 -20.33 -12.19 14.75
N ARG A 280 -20.79 -11.00 15.06
CA ARG A 280 -19.93 -9.88 15.51
C ARG A 280 -19.10 -10.26 16.74
N GLU A 281 -19.73 -10.96 17.70
CA GLU A 281 -19.08 -11.43 18.91
C GLU A 281 -17.95 -12.43 18.59
N LYS A 282 -18.21 -13.38 17.67
CA LYS A 282 -17.21 -14.35 17.24
C LYS A 282 -16.07 -13.71 16.45
N PHE A 283 -16.37 -12.68 15.64
CA PHE A 283 -15.33 -11.90 14.98
C PHE A 283 -14.44 -11.20 16.01
N ALA A 284 -15.04 -10.50 16.98
CA ALA A 284 -14.31 -9.82 18.03
C ALA A 284 -13.44 -10.80 18.84
N LEU A 285 -13.98 -11.96 19.20
CA LEU A 285 -13.22 -13.00 19.92
C LEU A 285 -12.01 -13.49 19.11
N ASN A 286 -12.18 -13.79 17.83
CA ASN A 286 -11.08 -14.25 16.97
C ASN A 286 -9.97 -13.20 16.90
N ILE A 287 -10.34 -11.93 16.70
CA ILE A 287 -9.38 -10.84 16.59
C ILE A 287 -8.64 -10.65 17.93
N PHE A 288 -9.36 -10.62 19.04
CA PHE A 288 -8.75 -10.50 20.36
C PHE A 288 -7.84 -11.70 20.71
N GLU A 289 -8.21 -12.91 20.31
CA GLU A 289 -7.39 -14.11 20.51
C GLU A 289 -6.11 -14.08 19.67
N GLU A 290 -6.17 -13.61 18.42
CA GLU A 290 -5.00 -13.40 17.56
C GLU A 290 -4.08 -12.31 18.13
N GLU A 291 -4.63 -11.20 18.55
CA GLU A 291 -3.87 -10.11 19.19
C GLU A 291 -3.23 -10.58 20.50
N LEU A 292 -3.97 -11.29 21.34
CA LEU A 292 -3.45 -11.87 22.58
C LEU A 292 -2.25 -12.79 22.34
N LYS A 293 -2.35 -13.64 21.32
CA LYS A 293 -1.26 -14.54 20.92
C LYS A 293 -0.02 -13.75 20.49
N TYR A 294 -0.22 -12.71 19.68
CA TYR A 294 0.87 -11.82 19.25
C TYR A 294 1.55 -11.13 20.45
N GLN A 295 0.77 -10.51 21.32
CA GLN A 295 1.28 -9.78 22.48
C GLN A 295 2.02 -10.71 23.47
N LYS A 296 1.50 -11.91 23.70
CA LYS A 296 2.20 -12.93 24.52
C LYS A 296 3.53 -13.34 23.89
N GLY A 297 3.58 -13.46 22.54
CA GLY A 297 4.82 -13.71 21.80
C GLY A 297 5.83 -12.58 21.98
N GLN A 298 5.40 -11.35 21.75
CA GLN A 298 6.24 -10.15 21.88
C GLN A 298 6.79 -9.99 23.30
N ARG A 299 5.96 -10.18 24.33
CA ARG A 299 6.41 -10.14 25.72
C ARG A 299 7.50 -11.19 26.00
N LYS A 300 7.31 -12.41 25.48
CA LYS A 300 8.31 -13.49 25.64
C LYS A 300 9.64 -13.12 24.99
N GLU A 301 9.61 -12.53 23.79
CA GLU A 301 10.82 -12.07 23.09
C GLU A 301 11.54 -10.95 23.84
N LEU A 302 10.80 -9.96 24.36
CA LEU A 302 11.36 -8.86 25.14
C LEU A 302 12.05 -9.38 26.42
N LEU A 303 11.42 -10.31 27.13
CA LEU A 303 12.03 -10.93 28.34
C LEU A 303 13.23 -11.79 27.97
N ALA A 304 13.23 -12.50 26.86
CA ALA A 304 14.38 -13.26 26.38
C ALA A 304 15.54 -12.33 26.00
N SER A 305 15.23 -11.19 25.32
CA SER A 305 16.24 -10.18 25.00
C SER A 305 16.85 -9.55 26.25
N ALA A 306 16.02 -9.20 27.22
CA ALA A 306 16.52 -8.69 28.53
C ALA A 306 17.46 -9.68 29.21
N LYS A 307 17.09 -10.96 29.23
CA LYS A 307 17.94 -12.01 29.78
C LYS A 307 19.28 -12.16 29.04
N THR A 308 19.23 -12.11 27.69
CA THR A 308 20.44 -12.19 26.86
C THR A 308 21.39 -11.02 27.14
N LEU A 309 20.82 -9.80 27.30
CA LEU A 309 21.59 -8.61 27.65
C LEU A 309 22.22 -8.74 29.04
N ASP A 310 21.48 -9.24 30.03
CA ASP A 310 22.02 -9.52 31.38
C ASP A 310 23.16 -10.55 31.36
N ASP A 311 23.00 -11.61 30.57
CA ASP A 311 24.04 -12.64 30.46
C ASP A 311 25.27 -12.09 29.71
N SER A 312 25.07 -11.18 28.72
CA SER A 312 26.16 -10.48 28.06
C SER A 312 26.93 -9.53 29.02
N VAL A 313 26.21 -8.80 29.87
CA VAL A 313 26.84 -7.93 30.90
C VAL A 313 27.68 -8.76 31.85
N LYS A 314 27.22 -9.94 32.30
CA LYS A 314 28.00 -10.84 33.12
C LYS A 314 29.30 -11.33 32.45
N GLU A 315 29.24 -11.57 31.12
CA GLU A 315 30.43 -11.97 30.38
C GLU A 315 31.40 -10.80 30.19
N ASP A 316 30.88 -9.59 29.88
CA ASP A 316 31.69 -8.37 29.82
C ASP A 316 32.37 -8.09 31.19
N THR A 317 31.66 -8.33 32.31
CA THR A 317 32.22 -8.19 33.67
C THR A 317 33.42 -9.10 33.88
N LYS A 318 33.33 -10.38 33.49
CA LYS A 318 34.46 -11.32 33.57
C LYS A 318 35.64 -10.88 32.70
N THR A 319 35.36 -10.40 31.51
CA THR A 319 36.37 -9.86 30.59
C THR A 319 37.07 -8.64 31.20
N LEU A 320 36.28 -7.73 31.78
CA LEU A 320 36.82 -6.57 32.50
C LEU A 320 37.72 -6.95 33.65
N GLU A 321 37.32 -7.94 34.46
CA GLU A 321 38.14 -8.47 35.56
C GLU A 321 39.42 -9.11 35.04
N GLN A 322 39.39 -9.78 33.91
CA GLN A 322 40.59 -10.33 33.28
C GLN A 322 41.53 -9.23 32.81
N LEU A 323 41.01 -8.21 32.10
CA LEU A 323 41.81 -7.07 31.62
C LEU A 323 42.43 -6.28 32.77
N LYS A 324 41.72 -6.11 33.91
CA LYS A 324 42.25 -5.51 35.12
C LYS A 324 43.44 -6.28 35.68
N ARG A 325 43.36 -7.61 35.73
CA ARG A 325 44.48 -8.47 36.18
C ARG A 325 45.66 -8.41 35.22
N GLU A 326 45.43 -8.39 33.91
CA GLU A 326 46.48 -8.27 32.91
C GLU A 326 47.17 -6.91 32.99
N SER A 327 46.43 -5.83 33.22
CA SER A 327 46.95 -4.45 33.25
C SER A 327 47.91 -4.20 34.43
N GLU A 328 47.83 -5.00 35.50
CA GLU A 328 48.73 -4.89 36.65
C GLU A 328 50.22 -5.17 36.31
N TYR A 329 50.45 -5.87 35.18
CA TYR A 329 51.80 -6.27 34.76
C TYR A 329 52.30 -5.51 33.54
N LEU A 330 51.51 -4.55 32.98
CA LEU A 330 51.80 -3.80 31.76
C LEU A 330 52.32 -2.40 32.08
N VAL A 331 53.17 -1.84 31.20
CA VAL A 331 53.71 -0.49 31.29
C VAL A 331 53.70 0.21 29.93
N GLY A 332 53.67 1.54 29.95
CA GLY A 332 53.74 2.32 28.72
C GLY A 332 52.50 2.22 27.79
N ASN A 333 52.73 2.11 26.51
CA ASN A 333 51.65 2.10 25.53
C ASN A 333 50.67 0.92 25.67
N GLU A 334 51.19 -0.27 26.03
CA GLU A 334 50.37 -1.45 26.23
C GLU A 334 49.37 -1.29 27.40
N LEU A 335 49.76 -0.58 28.46
CA LEU A 335 48.87 -0.22 29.55
C LEU A 335 47.77 0.74 29.09
N THR A 336 48.14 1.75 28.28
CA THR A 336 47.18 2.73 27.74
C THR A 336 46.14 2.05 26.84
N ASP A 337 46.57 1.14 25.97
CA ASP A 337 45.67 0.37 25.08
C ASP A 337 44.70 -0.50 25.92
N LYS A 338 45.17 -1.18 26.95
CA LYS A 338 44.32 -1.97 27.86
C LYS A 338 43.34 -1.13 28.66
N GLN A 339 43.73 0.10 29.07
CA GLN A 339 42.81 1.04 29.71
C GLN A 339 41.70 1.49 28.76
N SER A 340 42.05 1.75 27.51
CA SER A 340 41.06 2.09 26.47
C SER A 340 40.09 0.92 26.23
N ASP A 341 40.57 -0.31 26.18
CA ASP A 341 39.73 -1.51 26.05
C ASP A 341 38.76 -1.67 27.25
N MET A 342 39.25 -1.43 28.48
CA MET A 342 38.42 -1.46 29.69
C MET A 342 37.32 -0.43 29.67
N GLU A 343 37.63 0.85 29.28
CA GLU A 343 36.61 1.90 29.11
C GLU A 343 35.56 1.55 28.04
N ALA A 344 36.00 0.94 26.95
CA ALA A 344 35.07 0.52 25.88
C ALA A 344 34.10 -0.58 26.38
N ILE A 345 34.60 -1.54 27.19
CA ILE A 345 33.76 -2.59 27.77
C ILE A 345 32.81 -1.99 28.82
N GLU A 346 33.28 -1.11 29.70
CA GLU A 346 32.45 -0.47 30.72
C GLU A 346 31.30 0.34 30.06
N LYS A 347 31.59 1.06 28.99
CA LYS A 347 30.58 1.79 28.21
C LYS A 347 29.60 0.84 27.51
N SER A 348 30.08 -0.30 27.00
CA SER A 348 29.23 -1.34 26.41
C SER A 348 28.29 -1.95 27.44
N MET A 349 28.80 -2.22 28.65
CA MET A 349 28.02 -2.77 29.78
C MET A 349 26.89 -1.79 30.17
N ASP A 350 27.21 -0.48 30.35
CA ASP A 350 26.21 0.55 30.69
C ASP A 350 25.11 0.65 29.64
N SER A 351 25.45 0.55 28.33
CA SER A 351 24.47 0.52 27.26
C SER A 351 23.58 -0.73 27.33
N LYS A 352 24.18 -1.92 27.55
CA LYS A 352 23.45 -3.20 27.65
C LYS A 352 22.53 -3.24 28.87
N GLU A 353 22.97 -2.69 30.00
CA GLU A 353 22.12 -2.58 31.20
C GLU A 353 20.90 -1.68 30.95
N LYS A 354 21.10 -0.52 30.32
CA LYS A 354 20.02 0.40 29.94
C LYS A 354 19.04 -0.26 28.96
N ASP A 355 19.55 -0.95 27.95
CA ASP A 355 18.72 -1.64 26.97
C ASP A 355 17.96 -2.82 27.62
N GLY A 356 18.58 -3.54 28.53
CA GLY A 356 17.95 -4.60 29.34
C GLY A 356 16.83 -4.06 30.23
N ALA A 357 17.06 -2.94 30.90
CA ALA A 357 16.03 -2.26 31.70
C ALA A 357 14.84 -1.80 30.81
N LYS A 358 15.12 -1.19 29.66
CA LYS A 358 14.11 -0.79 28.71
C LYS A 358 13.31 -1.97 28.15
N ALA A 359 13.96 -3.09 27.86
CA ALA A 359 13.28 -4.30 27.40
C ALA A 359 12.32 -4.86 28.47
N ARG A 360 12.68 -4.80 29.76
CA ARG A 360 11.80 -5.20 30.88
C ARG A 360 10.61 -4.24 31.03
N GLU A 361 10.86 -2.94 30.94
CA GLU A 361 9.81 -1.91 30.97
C GLU A 361 8.80 -2.14 29.85
N ASN A 362 9.29 -2.34 28.62
CA ASN A 362 8.44 -2.65 27.48
C ASN A 362 7.67 -3.96 27.68
N ALA A 363 8.28 -5.00 28.26
CA ALA A 363 7.60 -6.24 28.57
C ALA A 363 6.49 -6.07 29.63
N ALA A 364 6.71 -5.19 30.61
CA ALA A 364 5.68 -4.81 31.60
C ALA A 364 4.54 -4.04 30.94
N TYR A 365 4.83 -3.11 30.04
CA TYR A 365 3.82 -2.40 29.25
C TYR A 365 2.98 -3.37 28.40
N VAL A 366 3.63 -4.30 27.69
CA VAL A 366 2.90 -5.34 26.91
C VAL A 366 2.04 -6.21 27.83
N GLN A 367 2.46 -6.45 29.08
CA GLN A 367 1.64 -7.18 30.05
C GLN A 367 0.32 -6.45 30.36
N THR A 368 0.34 -5.12 30.47
CA THR A 368 -0.90 -4.35 30.70
C THR A 368 -1.85 -4.45 29.51
N ILE A 369 -1.31 -4.48 28.28
CA ILE A 369 -2.10 -4.70 27.07
C ILE A 369 -2.73 -6.10 27.08
N ILE A 370 -1.97 -7.12 27.43
CA ILE A 370 -2.46 -8.52 27.55
C ILE A 370 -3.64 -8.58 28.54
N GLU A 371 -3.52 -7.99 29.70
CA GLU A 371 -4.58 -7.95 30.71
C GLU A 371 -5.84 -7.26 30.21
N GLN A 372 -5.69 -6.15 29.47
CA GLN A 372 -6.80 -5.44 28.87
C GLN A 372 -7.52 -6.29 27.81
N ILE A 373 -6.76 -6.99 26.94
CA ILE A 373 -7.32 -7.90 25.94
C ILE A 373 -8.06 -9.06 26.61
N GLU A 374 -7.48 -9.66 27.64
CA GLU A 374 -8.13 -10.76 28.41
C GLU A 374 -9.41 -10.30 29.08
N LYS A 375 -9.44 -9.05 29.59
CA LYS A 375 -10.65 -8.43 30.12
C LYS A 375 -11.72 -8.25 29.04
N ASN A 376 -11.33 -7.77 27.85
CA ASN A 376 -12.23 -7.61 26.72
C ASN A 376 -12.77 -8.96 26.26
N ILE A 377 -11.96 -10.01 26.14
CA ILE A 377 -12.41 -11.37 25.82
C ILE A 377 -13.46 -11.85 26.82
N LYS A 378 -13.21 -11.66 28.10
CA LYS A 378 -14.18 -12.02 29.15
C LYS A 378 -15.48 -11.22 28.99
N ALA A 379 -15.40 -9.93 28.72
CA ALA A 379 -16.58 -9.06 28.53
C ALA A 379 -17.41 -9.50 27.32
N VAL A 380 -16.76 -9.88 26.19
CA VAL A 380 -17.46 -10.42 25.00
C VAL A 380 -18.11 -11.74 25.31
N LYS A 381 -17.42 -12.67 25.98
CA LYS A 381 -17.97 -13.99 26.36
C LYS A 381 -19.16 -13.87 27.32
N ASN A 382 -19.14 -12.88 28.21
CA ASN A 382 -20.22 -12.63 29.17
C ASN A 382 -21.34 -11.73 28.61
N GLY A 383 -21.25 -11.26 27.36
CA GLY A 383 -22.21 -10.35 26.74
C GLY A 383 -22.23 -8.93 27.34
N THR A 384 -21.23 -8.56 28.13
CA THR A 384 -21.12 -7.22 28.75
C THR A 384 -20.28 -6.23 27.92
N TYR A 385 -19.67 -6.71 26.84
CA TYR A 385 -18.90 -5.86 25.94
C TYR A 385 -19.83 -4.94 25.15
N LYS A 386 -19.56 -3.64 25.20
CA LYS A 386 -20.35 -2.65 24.46
C LYS A 386 -19.87 -2.50 23.03
N PHE A 387 -20.65 -3.02 22.11
CA PHE A 387 -20.46 -2.78 20.69
C PHE A 387 -21.24 -1.53 20.23
N ASN A 388 -20.68 -0.79 19.29
CA ASN A 388 -21.43 0.28 18.62
C ASN A 388 -22.60 -0.32 17.84
N SER A 389 -23.72 0.41 17.74
CA SER A 389 -24.84 -0.04 16.91
C SER A 389 -24.40 -0.20 15.45
N PRO A 390 -24.85 -1.26 14.74
CA PRO A 390 -24.55 -1.41 13.32
C PRO A 390 -25.07 -0.21 12.52
N VAL A 391 -24.24 0.32 11.63
CA VAL A 391 -24.58 1.42 10.75
C VAL A 391 -25.17 0.86 9.46
N ARG A 392 -26.33 1.38 9.04
CA ARG A 392 -26.92 1.06 7.74
C ARG A 392 -26.37 2.00 6.66
N SER A 393 -26.15 1.45 5.49
CA SER A 393 -25.71 2.27 4.36
C SER A 393 -26.79 3.19 3.84
N VAL A 394 -26.36 4.31 3.28
CA VAL A 394 -27.23 5.34 2.66
C VAL A 394 -26.86 5.45 1.19
N LYS A 395 -27.86 5.67 0.32
CA LYS A 395 -27.62 6.03 -1.07
C LYS A 395 -27.08 7.45 -1.15
N GLN A 396 -25.99 7.62 -1.88
CA GLN A 396 -25.48 8.93 -2.25
C GLN A 396 -24.97 8.87 -3.69
N ASP A 397 -25.22 9.90 -4.45
CA ASP A 397 -24.53 10.08 -5.74
C ASP A 397 -23.08 10.43 -5.45
N ILE A 398 -22.24 9.40 -5.48
CA ILE A 398 -20.80 9.52 -5.26
C ILE A 398 -20.20 9.71 -6.65
N GLY A 399 -20.24 10.96 -7.13
CA GLY A 399 -19.59 11.45 -8.34
C GLY A 399 -19.70 10.51 -9.54
N GLU A 400 -20.73 10.67 -10.36
CA GLU A 400 -20.64 10.34 -11.78
C GLU A 400 -19.82 11.39 -12.51
#